data_02d30bc0f51c3c7cc5789a6f8a04d8fc
#
_entry.id   02d30bc0f51c3c7cc5789a6f8a04d8fc
#
_cell.length_a   1.000
_cell.length_b   1.000
_cell.length_c   1.000
_cell.angle_alpha   90.00
_cell.angle_beta   90.00
_cell.angle_gamma   90.00
#
_symmetry.space_group_name_H-M   'P 1'
#
loop_
_entity.id
_entity.type
_entity.pdbx_description
1 polymer ?
#
loop_
_entity_poly.entity_id
_entity_poly.type
_entity_poly.pdbx_seq_one_letter_code
_entity_poly.pdbx_strand_id
1 'polypeptide(L)'
;MKRVVVGLSGGVDSSVAAHLLKEQGYEVIGLFMKNWHDDSVTISQECPWLEDSHDALAVAQHLGIPFQTIDLSKEYKARIVDYMFAEYQAGRTPNPDVLCNREIKFDIFLDKALKLKADYVATGHYVQRKTAEQGGERVHRLISGADQSMDPLTPLFCGSID
;
A
#
# COMPACT_ATOMS: atom_id res chain seq x y z
N MET A 1 5.39 -23.09 -2.55
CA MET A 1 6.02 -21.76 -2.43
C MET A 1 4.94 -20.82 -1.93
N LYS A 2 5.19 -19.98 -0.92
CA LYS A 2 4.20 -19.04 -0.42
C LYS A 2 4.13 -17.83 -1.34
N ARG A 3 2.92 -17.33 -1.59
CA ARG A 3 2.64 -16.23 -2.50
C ARG A 3 2.47 -14.93 -1.75
N VAL A 4 3.15 -13.88 -2.21
CA VAL A 4 3.06 -12.53 -1.65
C VAL A 4 2.59 -11.56 -2.73
N VAL A 5 1.55 -10.81 -2.45
CA VAL A 5 1.13 -9.68 -3.29
C VAL A 5 1.71 -8.41 -2.72
N VAL A 6 2.51 -7.71 -3.51
CA VAL A 6 3.17 -6.47 -3.13
C VAL A 6 2.47 -5.28 -3.77
N GLY A 7 2.05 -4.31 -2.97
CA GLY A 7 1.57 -3.01 -3.47
C GLY A 7 2.74 -2.22 -4.05
N LEU A 8 2.88 -2.24 -5.37
CA LEU A 8 3.91 -1.46 -6.08
C LEU A 8 3.37 -0.08 -6.42
N SER A 9 4.03 0.97 -5.93
CA SER A 9 3.67 2.37 -6.18
C SER A 9 4.53 3.04 -7.26
N GLY A 10 5.55 2.36 -7.78
CA GLY A 10 6.60 2.97 -8.61
C GLY A 10 7.76 3.56 -7.78
N GLY A 11 7.57 3.79 -6.48
CA GLY A 11 8.60 4.30 -5.58
C GLY A 11 9.61 3.25 -5.13
N VAL A 12 10.73 3.72 -4.56
CA VAL A 12 11.88 2.90 -4.17
C VAL A 12 11.51 1.86 -3.11
N ASP A 13 10.78 2.24 -2.06
CA ASP A 13 10.51 1.37 -0.91
C ASP A 13 9.72 0.13 -1.30
N SER A 14 8.66 0.30 -2.11
CA SER A 14 7.86 -0.82 -2.60
C SER A 14 8.64 -1.72 -3.55
N SER A 15 9.54 -1.13 -4.35
CA SER A 15 10.42 -1.86 -5.28
C SER A 15 11.43 -2.72 -4.54
N VAL A 16 12.05 -2.16 -3.50
CA VAL A 16 12.98 -2.88 -2.62
C VAL A 16 12.27 -4.00 -1.86
N ALA A 17 11.07 -3.74 -1.35
CA ALA A 17 10.27 -4.76 -0.68
C ALA A 17 9.98 -5.96 -1.61
N ALA A 18 9.59 -5.70 -2.86
CA ALA A 18 9.35 -6.74 -3.86
C ALA A 18 10.62 -7.54 -4.19
N HIS A 19 11.75 -6.85 -4.35
CA HIS A 19 13.04 -7.47 -4.61
C HIS A 19 13.46 -8.42 -3.47
N LEU A 20 13.45 -7.92 -2.24
CA LEU A 20 13.84 -8.71 -1.06
C LEU A 20 12.95 -9.94 -0.84
N LEU A 21 11.66 -9.81 -1.07
CA LEU A 21 10.73 -10.94 -0.97
C LEU A 21 11.01 -12.00 -2.03
N LYS A 22 11.33 -11.57 -3.26
CA LYS A 22 11.72 -12.48 -4.33
C LYS A 22 13.03 -13.22 -3.99
N GLU A 23 14.04 -12.53 -3.47
CA GLU A 23 15.30 -13.14 -3.03
C GLU A 23 15.11 -14.13 -1.87
N GLN A 24 14.12 -13.89 -1.00
CA GLN A 24 13.74 -14.82 0.06
C GLN A 24 12.97 -16.06 -0.44
N GLY A 25 12.71 -16.17 -1.74
CA GLY A 25 12.09 -17.33 -2.37
C GLY A 25 10.57 -17.33 -2.34
N TYR A 26 9.93 -16.18 -2.14
CA TYR A 26 8.47 -16.04 -2.30
C TYR A 26 8.07 -15.96 -3.77
N GLU A 27 6.86 -16.44 -4.08
CA GLU A 27 6.18 -16.13 -5.33
C GLU A 27 5.59 -14.72 -5.23
N VAL A 28 6.25 -13.73 -5.84
CA VAL A 28 5.86 -12.32 -5.73
C VAL A 28 5.00 -11.90 -6.91
N ILE A 29 3.90 -11.21 -6.62
CA ILE A 29 3.03 -10.55 -7.61
C ILE A 29 3.00 -9.07 -7.27
N GLY A 30 3.32 -8.21 -8.24
CA GLY A 30 3.19 -6.76 -8.13
C GLY A 30 1.76 -6.30 -8.44
N LEU A 31 1.20 -5.48 -7.58
CA LEU A 31 -0.14 -4.90 -7.75
C LEU A 31 -0.07 -3.38 -7.63
N PHE A 32 -0.37 -2.67 -8.72
CA PHE A 32 -0.49 -1.21 -8.72
C PHE A 32 -1.94 -0.80 -8.49
N MET A 33 -2.16 0.16 -7.59
CA MET A 33 -3.48 0.69 -7.28
C MET A 33 -3.64 2.09 -7.88
N LYS A 34 -4.50 2.22 -8.87
CA LYS A 34 -4.98 3.53 -9.33
C LYS A 34 -6.07 3.99 -8.36
N ASN A 35 -5.72 4.91 -7.45
CA ASN A 35 -6.61 5.33 -6.39
C ASN A 35 -7.67 6.33 -6.87
N TRP A 36 -7.28 7.51 -7.34
CA TRP A 36 -8.22 8.54 -7.75
C TRP A 36 -7.70 9.35 -8.93
N HIS A 37 -8.62 9.69 -9.81
CA HIS A 37 -8.41 10.63 -10.90
C HIS A 37 -9.72 11.36 -11.13
N ASP A 38 -9.67 12.69 -11.18
CA ASP A 38 -10.81 13.53 -11.51
C ASP A 38 -10.52 14.26 -12.82
N ASP A 39 -11.16 13.78 -13.88
CA ASP A 39 -11.04 14.36 -15.21
C ASP A 39 -11.59 15.78 -15.29
N SER A 40 -12.43 16.20 -14.33
CA SER A 40 -13.07 17.53 -14.30
C SER A 40 -12.16 18.62 -13.72
N VAL A 41 -11.12 18.25 -12.97
CA VAL A 41 -10.22 19.18 -12.26
C VAL A 41 -8.80 19.18 -12.85
N THR A 42 -8.48 18.22 -13.68
CA THR A 42 -7.14 18.09 -14.27
C THR A 42 -6.99 19.07 -15.44
N ILE A 43 -6.37 20.21 -15.20
CA ILE A 43 -6.09 21.27 -16.20
C ILE A 43 -4.93 20.87 -17.12
N SER A 44 -4.07 19.93 -16.71
CA SER A 44 -2.97 19.40 -17.49
C SER A 44 -3.32 18.01 -18.02
N GLN A 45 -2.91 17.71 -19.25
CA GLN A 45 -3.02 16.37 -19.86
C GLN A 45 -2.09 15.33 -19.21
N GLU A 46 -1.40 15.68 -18.15
CA GLU A 46 -0.52 14.82 -17.40
C GLU A 46 -1.29 14.09 -16.32
N CYS A 47 -1.40 12.78 -16.46
CA CYS A 47 -2.00 11.90 -15.45
C CYS A 47 -0.87 11.35 -14.56
N PRO A 48 -0.63 11.86 -13.35
CA PRO A 48 0.48 11.44 -12.48
C PRO A 48 0.51 9.93 -12.22
N TRP A 49 -0.66 9.30 -12.10
CA TRP A 49 -0.76 7.86 -11.89
C TRP A 49 -0.23 7.04 -13.08
N LEU A 50 -0.13 7.62 -14.28
CA LEU A 50 0.34 6.92 -15.47
C LEU A 50 1.85 6.71 -15.39
N GLU A 51 2.61 7.74 -14.97
CA GLU A 51 4.05 7.65 -14.76
C GLU A 51 4.37 6.66 -13.65
N ASP A 52 3.72 6.77 -12.49
CA ASP A 52 3.87 5.84 -11.37
C ASP A 52 3.56 4.40 -11.79
N SER A 53 2.54 4.20 -12.62
CA SER A 53 2.17 2.88 -13.16
C SER A 53 3.24 2.33 -14.11
N HIS A 54 3.84 3.18 -14.93
CA HIS A 54 4.94 2.78 -15.82
C HIS A 54 6.19 2.41 -15.02
N ASP A 55 6.54 3.17 -13.99
CA ASP A 55 7.65 2.88 -13.11
C ASP A 55 7.43 1.55 -12.36
N ALA A 56 6.24 1.35 -11.82
CA ALA A 56 5.88 0.08 -11.17
C ALA A 56 5.96 -1.10 -12.14
N LEU A 57 5.51 -0.94 -13.38
CA LEU A 57 5.62 -1.96 -14.42
C LEU A 57 7.09 -2.23 -14.78
N ALA A 58 7.91 -1.19 -14.91
CA ALA A 58 9.34 -1.33 -15.21
C ALA A 58 10.07 -2.12 -14.11
N VAL A 59 9.75 -1.84 -12.84
CA VAL A 59 10.26 -2.61 -11.69
C VAL A 59 9.82 -4.06 -11.77
N ALA A 60 8.54 -4.32 -12.03
CA ALA A 60 8.04 -5.68 -12.13
C ALA A 60 8.70 -6.47 -13.27
N GLN A 61 8.93 -5.83 -14.43
CA GLN A 61 9.66 -6.41 -15.56
C GLN A 61 11.12 -6.70 -15.22
N HIS A 62 11.79 -5.76 -14.56
CA HIS A 62 13.18 -5.94 -14.12
C HIS A 62 13.31 -7.11 -13.14
N LEU A 63 12.37 -7.22 -12.21
CA LEU A 63 12.32 -8.32 -11.25
C LEU A 63 11.80 -9.64 -11.86
N GLY A 64 11.22 -9.62 -13.06
CA GLY A 64 10.60 -10.80 -13.67
C GLY A 64 9.44 -11.36 -12.84
N ILE A 65 8.61 -10.46 -12.28
CA ILE A 65 7.42 -10.83 -11.50
C ILE A 65 6.13 -10.47 -12.27
N PRO A 66 5.04 -11.23 -12.11
CA PRO A 66 3.74 -10.84 -12.62
C PRO A 66 3.30 -9.47 -12.08
N PHE A 67 2.66 -8.68 -12.93
CA PHE A 67 2.19 -7.34 -12.57
C PHE A 67 0.75 -7.15 -12.99
N GLN A 68 -0.05 -6.50 -12.15
CA GLN A 68 -1.43 -6.16 -12.42
C GLN A 68 -1.75 -4.75 -11.89
N THR A 69 -2.55 -4.01 -12.65
CA THR A 69 -3.13 -2.73 -12.22
C THR A 69 -4.58 -2.93 -11.83
N ILE A 70 -4.99 -2.35 -10.71
CA ILE A 70 -6.39 -2.28 -10.30
C ILE A 70 -6.85 -0.83 -10.23
N ASP A 71 -8.06 -0.57 -10.73
CA ASP A 71 -8.69 0.74 -10.62
C ASP A 71 -9.62 0.75 -9.39
N LEU A 72 -9.26 1.60 -8.43
CA LEU A 72 -10.00 1.82 -7.19
C LEU A 72 -10.60 3.23 -7.10
N SER A 73 -10.69 3.94 -8.24
CA SER A 73 -11.12 5.34 -8.28
C SER A 73 -12.51 5.54 -7.68
N LYS A 74 -13.42 4.60 -7.90
CA LYS A 74 -14.79 4.67 -7.35
C LYS A 74 -14.81 4.48 -5.85
N GLU A 75 -14.12 3.46 -5.37
CA GLU A 75 -14.01 3.14 -3.95
C GLU A 75 -13.28 4.26 -3.19
N TYR A 76 -12.21 4.78 -3.78
CA TYR A 76 -11.45 5.89 -3.21
C TYR A 76 -12.30 7.15 -3.11
N LYS A 77 -13.05 7.49 -4.17
CA LYS A 77 -13.96 8.62 -4.14
C LYS A 77 -14.99 8.48 -3.01
N ALA A 78 -15.68 7.37 -2.94
CA ALA A 78 -16.76 7.16 -1.97
C ALA A 78 -16.28 7.10 -0.52
N ARG A 79 -15.11 6.50 -0.27
CA ARG A 79 -14.64 6.28 1.10
C ARG A 79 -13.72 7.38 1.63
N ILE A 80 -12.98 8.05 0.74
CA ILE A 80 -11.98 9.05 1.13
C ILE A 80 -12.41 10.45 0.74
N VAL A 81 -12.68 10.68 -0.56
CA VAL A 81 -12.91 12.01 -1.08
C VAL A 81 -14.22 12.61 -0.53
N ASP A 82 -15.32 11.85 -0.63
CA ASP A 82 -16.64 12.30 -0.15
C ASP A 82 -16.62 12.55 1.37
N TYR A 83 -15.93 11.69 2.15
CA TYR A 83 -15.70 11.91 3.58
C TYR A 83 -14.87 13.19 3.84
N MET A 84 -13.80 13.39 3.09
CA MET A 84 -12.93 14.55 3.24
C MET A 84 -13.70 15.86 3.03
N PHE A 85 -14.53 15.91 2.00
CA PHE A 85 -15.40 17.09 1.75
C PHE A 85 -16.43 17.30 2.86
N ALA A 86 -17.05 16.24 3.37
CA ALA A 86 -18.01 16.34 4.48
C ALA A 86 -17.34 16.86 5.76
N GLU A 87 -16.12 16.45 6.06
CA GLU A 87 -15.34 16.95 7.20
C GLU A 87 -14.99 18.43 7.05
N TYR A 88 -14.52 18.85 5.87
CA TYR A 88 -14.24 20.26 5.59
C TYR A 88 -15.50 21.13 5.71
N GLN A 89 -16.64 20.69 5.19
CA GLN A 89 -17.92 21.40 5.33
C GLN A 89 -18.35 21.53 6.80
N ALA A 90 -17.99 20.57 7.64
CA ALA A 90 -18.24 20.61 9.08
C ALA A 90 -17.18 21.40 9.87
N GLY A 91 -16.24 22.06 9.19
CA GLY A 91 -15.16 22.84 9.82
C GLY A 91 -14.06 22.00 10.48
N ARG A 92 -13.96 20.73 10.12
CA ARG A 92 -12.93 19.81 10.64
C ARG A 92 -11.86 19.53 9.58
N THR A 93 -10.64 19.25 10.02
CA THR A 93 -9.53 18.86 9.12
C THR A 93 -9.38 17.34 9.14
N PRO A 94 -9.77 16.63 8.06
CA PRO A 94 -9.59 15.18 7.97
C PRO A 94 -8.12 14.83 7.71
N ASN A 95 -7.76 13.58 8.03
CA ASN A 95 -6.50 12.99 7.62
C ASN A 95 -6.76 11.91 6.55
N PRO A 96 -6.65 12.25 5.26
CA PRO A 96 -6.91 11.32 4.17
C PRO A 96 -5.91 10.17 4.11
N ASP A 97 -4.65 10.35 4.55
CA ASP A 97 -3.62 9.31 4.49
C ASP A 97 -3.93 8.16 5.45
N VAL A 98 -4.37 8.48 6.67
CA VAL A 98 -4.81 7.47 7.64
C VAL A 98 -6.00 6.67 7.10
N LEU A 99 -6.97 7.37 6.51
CA LEU A 99 -8.13 6.72 5.91
C LEU A 99 -7.76 5.88 4.69
N CYS A 100 -6.90 6.39 3.81
CA CYS A 100 -6.43 5.65 2.64
C CYS A 100 -5.74 4.35 3.06
N ASN A 101 -4.89 4.38 4.08
CA ASN A 101 -4.26 3.17 4.58
C ASN A 101 -5.31 2.18 5.10
N ARG A 102 -6.24 2.63 5.97
CA ARG A 102 -7.25 1.75 6.59
C ARG A 102 -8.25 1.21 5.57
N GLU A 103 -8.89 2.08 4.78
CA GLU A 103 -10.05 1.72 3.95
C GLU A 103 -9.68 1.17 2.57
N ILE A 104 -8.53 1.58 2.04
CA ILE A 104 -8.11 1.21 0.69
C ILE A 104 -7.00 0.17 0.72
N LYS A 105 -5.85 0.50 1.37
CA LYS A 105 -4.67 -0.38 1.29
C LYS A 105 -4.83 -1.66 2.10
N PHE A 106 -5.45 -1.60 3.27
CA PHE A 106 -5.58 -2.76 4.16
C PHE A 106 -6.97 -3.41 4.18
N ASP A 107 -7.92 -2.89 3.44
CA ASP A 107 -9.23 -3.50 3.23
C ASP A 107 -9.36 -3.99 1.77
N ILE A 108 -9.50 -3.06 0.82
CA ILE A 108 -9.76 -3.44 -0.58
C ILE A 108 -8.55 -4.12 -1.23
N PHE A 109 -7.33 -3.64 -0.94
CA PHE A 109 -6.12 -4.27 -1.46
C PHE A 109 -5.98 -5.71 -0.94
N LEU A 110 -6.27 -5.93 0.34
CA LEU A 110 -6.27 -7.25 0.94
C LEU A 110 -7.28 -8.18 0.24
N ASP A 111 -8.52 -7.72 0.02
CA ASP A 111 -9.54 -8.50 -0.72
C ASP A 111 -9.08 -8.89 -2.13
N LYS A 112 -8.43 -7.96 -2.85
CA LYS A 112 -7.87 -8.23 -4.18
C LYS A 112 -6.72 -9.24 -4.11
N ALA A 113 -5.83 -9.11 -3.12
CA ALA A 113 -4.73 -10.04 -2.91
C ALA A 113 -5.23 -11.46 -2.59
N LEU A 114 -6.27 -11.58 -1.77
CA LEU A 114 -6.91 -12.87 -1.47
C LEU A 114 -7.48 -13.53 -2.74
N LYS A 115 -8.09 -12.76 -3.64
CA LYS A 115 -8.56 -13.27 -4.95
C LYS A 115 -7.41 -13.79 -5.83
N LEU A 116 -6.21 -13.25 -5.65
CA LEU A 116 -4.98 -13.76 -6.27
C LEU A 116 -4.37 -14.95 -5.53
N LYS A 117 -5.05 -15.47 -4.51
CA LYS A 117 -4.58 -16.56 -3.63
C LYS A 117 -3.27 -16.23 -2.93
N ALA A 118 -3.15 -15.02 -2.43
CA ALA A 118 -2.00 -14.59 -1.65
C ALA A 118 -2.03 -15.21 -0.25
N ASP A 119 -0.86 -15.69 0.21
CA ASP A 119 -0.62 -16.06 1.60
C ASP A 119 -0.28 -14.83 2.45
N TYR A 120 0.32 -13.82 1.82
CA TYR A 120 0.73 -12.56 2.47
C TYR A 120 0.50 -11.36 1.56
N VAL A 121 0.34 -10.20 2.17
CA VAL A 121 0.43 -8.90 1.51
C VAL A 121 1.64 -8.15 2.01
N ALA A 122 2.25 -7.34 1.13
CA ALA A 122 3.38 -6.49 1.47
C ALA A 122 3.21 -5.11 0.84
N THR A 123 3.79 -4.12 1.49
CA THR A 123 3.82 -2.73 1.05
C THR A 123 5.19 -2.13 1.34
N GLY A 124 5.49 -0.98 0.73
CA GLY A 124 6.73 -0.24 0.97
C GLY A 124 6.73 0.63 2.23
N HIS A 125 5.89 0.34 3.23
CA HIS A 125 5.88 1.11 4.46
C HIS A 125 7.16 0.88 5.28
N TYR A 126 7.72 1.96 5.82
CA TYR A 126 8.94 1.96 6.62
C TYR A 126 8.65 1.72 8.10
N VAL A 127 8.82 0.47 8.53
CA VAL A 127 8.45 0.01 9.88
C VAL A 127 9.41 -1.02 10.42
N GLN A 128 9.50 -1.11 11.74
CA GLN A 128 10.25 -2.16 12.44
C GLN A 128 9.31 -3.04 13.27
N ARG A 129 9.66 -4.32 13.41
CA ARG A 129 9.01 -5.25 14.32
C ARG A 129 9.93 -5.55 15.50
N LYS A 130 9.46 -5.28 16.70
CA LYS A 130 10.14 -5.69 17.93
C LYS A 130 9.35 -6.83 18.59
N THR A 131 10.04 -7.94 18.84
CA THR A 131 9.46 -9.07 19.56
C THR A 131 9.93 -9.01 21.02
N ALA A 132 9.00 -9.13 21.95
CA ALA A 132 9.27 -9.18 23.38
C ALA A 132 8.50 -10.36 24.00
N GLU A 133 9.01 -10.92 25.08
CA GLU A 133 8.27 -11.87 25.89
C GLU A 133 7.55 -11.12 27.02
N GLN A 134 6.24 -11.33 27.13
CA GLN A 134 5.41 -10.75 28.18
C GLN A 134 4.50 -11.84 28.74
N GLY A 135 4.69 -12.19 30.01
CA GLY A 135 3.87 -13.23 30.68
C GLY A 135 4.02 -14.64 30.11
N GLY A 136 5.16 -14.95 29.45
CA GLY A 136 5.39 -16.26 28.80
C GLY A 136 4.88 -16.36 27.35
N GLU A 137 4.27 -15.29 26.84
CA GLU A 137 3.82 -15.21 25.45
C GLU A 137 4.73 -14.29 24.62
N ARG A 138 4.92 -14.64 23.34
CA ARG A 138 5.61 -13.75 22.39
C ARG A 138 4.66 -12.67 21.92
N VAL A 139 4.98 -11.43 22.26
CA VAL A 139 4.26 -10.24 21.80
C VAL A 139 5.08 -9.53 20.72
N HIS A 140 4.47 -9.30 19.56
CA HIS A 140 5.05 -8.53 18.48
C HIS A 140 4.51 -7.11 18.52
N ARG A 141 5.43 -6.14 18.55
CA ARG A 141 5.09 -4.70 18.51
C ARG A 141 5.63 -4.11 17.22
N LEU A 142 4.79 -3.35 16.55
CA LEU A 142 5.22 -2.48 15.45
C LEU A 142 5.76 -1.20 16.06
N ILE A 143 6.92 -0.77 15.60
CA ILE A 143 7.55 0.48 15.97
C ILE A 143 7.94 1.26 14.72
N SER A 144 8.01 2.58 14.84
CA SER A 144 8.45 3.44 13.74
C SER A 144 9.82 3.03 13.22
N GLY A 145 10.10 3.33 11.96
CA GLY A 145 11.40 3.14 11.36
C GLY A 145 12.52 3.89 12.11
N ALA A 146 13.77 3.54 11.86
CA ALA A 146 14.92 4.17 12.51
C ALA A 146 15.21 5.58 11.98
N ASP A 147 14.77 5.90 10.78
CA ASP A 147 14.95 7.21 10.15
C ASP A 147 13.88 8.18 10.66
N GLN A 148 14.32 9.20 11.41
CA GLN A 148 13.44 10.22 11.97
C GLN A 148 12.97 11.26 10.93
N SER A 149 13.53 11.27 9.72
CA SER A 149 13.09 12.15 8.63
C SER A 149 11.85 11.63 7.92
N MET A 150 11.53 10.34 8.09
CA MET A 150 10.31 9.73 7.59
C MET A 150 9.18 9.98 8.58
N ASP A 151 8.04 10.48 8.11
CA ASP A 151 6.89 10.82 8.95
C ASP A 151 6.44 9.63 9.81
N PRO A 152 6.58 9.73 11.16
CA PRO A 152 6.19 8.65 12.07
C PRO A 152 4.66 8.44 12.16
N LEU A 153 3.87 9.34 11.56
CA LEU A 153 2.41 9.31 11.62
C LEU A 153 1.76 8.48 10.51
N THR A 154 2.53 7.90 9.60
CA THR A 154 1.96 6.95 8.63
C THR A 154 1.65 5.65 9.37
N PRO A 155 0.40 5.39 9.78
CA PRO A 155 0.09 4.20 10.57
C PRO A 155 0.26 2.95 9.73
N LEU A 156 1.02 2.05 10.28
CA LEU A 156 1.44 0.81 9.68
C LEU A 156 0.55 -0.33 10.15
N PHE A 157 0.07 -1.08 9.20
CA PHE A 157 -0.39 -2.44 9.45
C PHE A 157 0.24 -3.36 8.40
N CYS A 158 1.15 -4.21 8.84
CA CYS A 158 1.51 -5.41 8.13
C CYS A 158 0.88 -6.57 8.92
N GLY A 159 -0.19 -7.14 8.41
CA GLY A 159 -0.86 -8.29 9.01
C GLY A 159 -0.55 -9.55 8.22
N SER A 160 -0.27 -10.65 8.92
CA SER A 160 -0.41 -11.98 8.33
C SER A 160 -1.89 -12.26 8.12
N ILE A 161 -2.22 -12.91 7.02
CA ILE A 161 -3.55 -13.47 6.75
C ILE A 161 -3.52 -14.86 7.38
N ASP A 162 -3.99 -14.97 8.64
CA ASP A 162 -4.32 -16.26 9.26
C ASP A 162 -5.77 -16.62 9.00
#